data_83c4afcb8c457a0241addeb4ddadf033
#
_entry.id   83c4afcb8c457a0241addeb4ddadf033
#
_cell.length_a   1.000
_cell.length_b   1.000
_cell.length_c   1.000
_cell.angle_alpha   90.00
_cell.angle_beta   90.00
_cell.angle_gamma   90.00
#
_symmetry.space_group_name_H-M   'P 1'
#
loop_
_entity.id
_entity.type
_entity.pdbx_description
1 polymer ?
#
loop_
_entity_poly.entity_id
_entity_poly.type
_entity_poly.pdbx_seq_one_letter_code
_entity_poly.pdbx_strand_id
1 'polypeptide(L)'
;MGLFNRSMKVSASGIFRGRTEWHCHVLPGVDDGFQEMEDSLAALAMYEEIGVREVWLTPHIMEDIPNRTAALKQRFTELTMAYKGSLILHLASENMLDGLFDERLEAGDLLPLSDKRLLVETSYFSPPFDMDNTLNTIKSKGFFPVLAHPERYMYMDKKRYEQLKGMDIEFQLNIPSLTGAYGPEAKVRAEHLLEAGMYNCSGTDLHRLSSLEHLLKADIKKTILHQIP
;
A
#
# COMPACT_ATOMS: atom_id res chain seq x y z
N MET A 1 -16.07 -37.70 -4.85
CA MET A 1 -16.43 -36.32 -5.19
C MET A 1 -15.22 -35.46 -4.84
N GLY A 2 -14.56 -34.88 -5.86
CA GLY A 2 -13.30 -34.19 -5.70
C GLY A 2 -13.47 -32.98 -4.81
N LEU A 3 -12.60 -32.86 -3.81
CA LEU A 3 -12.36 -31.62 -3.08
C LEU A 3 -11.91 -30.59 -4.13
N PHE A 4 -12.84 -29.74 -4.59
CA PHE A 4 -12.50 -28.60 -5.43
C PHE A 4 -11.41 -27.82 -4.71
N ASN A 5 -10.24 -27.74 -5.35
CA ASN A 5 -9.11 -26.98 -4.83
C ASN A 5 -9.58 -25.54 -4.59
N ARG A 6 -9.83 -25.19 -3.32
CA ARG A 6 -10.40 -23.89 -2.91
C ARG A 6 -9.39 -22.75 -3.02
N SER A 7 -8.13 -23.07 -3.28
CA SER A 7 -7.04 -22.11 -3.46
C SER A 7 -6.36 -22.31 -4.82
N MET A 8 -5.55 -21.34 -5.20
CA MET A 8 -4.68 -21.38 -6.38
C MET A 8 -3.46 -20.50 -6.12
N LYS A 9 -2.42 -20.67 -6.93
CA LYS A 9 -1.24 -19.79 -6.86
C LYS A 9 -1.61 -18.36 -7.26
N VAL A 10 -1.05 -17.39 -6.57
CA VAL A 10 -1.24 -15.96 -6.88
C VAL A 10 -0.83 -15.69 -8.33
N SER A 11 0.29 -16.25 -8.81
CA SER A 11 0.75 -16.13 -10.20
C SER A 11 -0.28 -16.61 -11.23
N ALA A 12 -1.10 -17.60 -10.90
CA ALA A 12 -2.14 -18.14 -11.77
C ALA A 12 -3.51 -17.46 -11.62
N SER A 13 -3.68 -16.61 -10.60
CA SER A 13 -4.96 -15.99 -10.25
C SER A 13 -5.39 -14.85 -11.17
N GLY A 14 -4.42 -14.21 -11.81
CA GLY A 14 -4.66 -13.02 -12.64
C GLY A 14 -5.00 -11.75 -11.88
N ILE A 15 -4.83 -11.71 -10.54
CA ILE A 15 -5.23 -10.56 -9.70
C ILE A 15 -4.48 -9.27 -10.00
N PHE A 16 -3.34 -9.34 -10.69
CA PHE A 16 -2.54 -8.16 -11.08
C PHE A 16 -2.88 -7.65 -12.49
N ARG A 17 -3.56 -8.44 -13.31
CA ARG A 17 -3.77 -8.09 -14.73
C ARG A 17 -4.64 -6.85 -14.91
N GLY A 18 -4.07 -5.84 -15.56
CA GLY A 18 -4.73 -4.59 -15.88
C GLY A 18 -4.98 -3.69 -14.67
N ARG A 19 -4.43 -4.05 -13.49
CA ARG A 19 -4.62 -3.30 -12.25
C ARG A 19 -3.52 -2.29 -12.01
N THR A 20 -3.82 -1.37 -11.10
CA THR A 20 -2.87 -0.41 -10.53
C THR A 20 -2.30 -0.97 -9.23
N GLU A 21 -0.98 -0.93 -9.10
CA GLU A 21 -0.27 -1.11 -7.83
C GLU A 21 -0.32 0.22 -7.07
N TRP A 22 -1.06 0.27 -5.95
CA TRP A 22 -1.29 1.50 -5.23
C TRP A 22 -0.30 1.77 -4.09
N HIS A 23 0.53 0.79 -3.73
CA HIS A 23 1.41 0.91 -2.57
C HIS A 23 2.65 0.02 -2.70
N CYS A 24 3.80 0.62 -2.98
CA CYS A 24 5.09 -0.07 -3.00
C CYS A 24 6.27 0.87 -2.73
N HIS A 25 7.38 0.29 -2.23
CA HIS A 25 8.62 0.98 -1.86
C HIS A 25 9.74 0.70 -2.87
N VAL A 26 9.39 0.80 -4.15
CA VAL A 26 10.28 0.50 -5.28
C VAL A 26 11.15 1.71 -5.68
N LEU A 27 10.94 2.90 -5.10
CA LEU A 27 11.80 4.06 -5.36
C LEU A 27 13.17 3.84 -4.70
N PRO A 28 14.29 3.73 -5.45
CA PRO A 28 15.54 3.23 -4.89
C PRO A 28 16.24 4.22 -3.95
N GLY A 29 16.78 3.72 -2.83
CA GLY A 29 17.70 4.44 -1.94
C GLY A 29 17.07 5.59 -1.16
N VAL A 30 15.77 5.54 -0.87
CA VAL A 30 15.06 6.63 -0.17
C VAL A 30 14.42 6.20 1.16
N ASP A 31 14.18 4.91 1.35
CA ASP A 31 13.58 4.35 2.58
C ASP A 31 14.13 2.94 2.85
N ASP A 32 13.44 2.11 3.61
CA ASP A 32 13.80 0.72 3.89
C ASP A 32 13.39 -0.27 2.79
N GLY A 33 12.85 0.22 1.68
CA GLY A 33 12.54 -0.54 0.49
C GLY A 33 13.78 -0.86 -0.35
N PHE A 34 13.67 -0.72 -1.67
CA PHE A 34 14.74 -0.99 -2.61
C PHE A 34 15.89 0.01 -2.46
N GLN A 35 17.14 -0.48 -2.42
CA GLN A 35 18.32 0.38 -2.27
C GLN A 35 18.98 0.69 -3.61
N GLU A 36 19.03 -0.30 -4.51
CA GLU A 36 19.74 -0.20 -5.78
C GLU A 36 18.77 0.03 -6.95
N MET A 37 19.22 0.81 -7.93
CA MET A 37 18.43 1.12 -9.13
C MET A 37 18.10 -0.16 -9.92
N GLU A 38 19.05 -1.05 -10.03
CA GLU A 38 18.92 -2.32 -10.76
C GLU A 38 17.81 -3.20 -10.17
N ASP A 39 17.73 -3.29 -8.85
CA ASP A 39 16.69 -4.06 -8.16
C ASP A 39 15.31 -3.43 -8.35
N SER A 40 15.22 -2.10 -8.32
CA SER A 40 14.01 -1.35 -8.62
C SER A 40 13.51 -1.60 -10.04
N LEU A 41 14.43 -1.56 -11.02
CA LEU A 41 14.11 -1.86 -12.42
C LEU A 41 13.65 -3.31 -12.59
N ALA A 42 14.27 -4.25 -11.88
CA ALA A 42 13.86 -5.66 -11.90
C ALA A 42 12.44 -5.85 -11.30
N ALA A 43 12.12 -5.14 -10.22
CA ALA A 43 10.79 -5.17 -9.62
C ALA A 43 9.72 -4.60 -10.58
N LEU A 44 10.02 -3.48 -11.24
CA LEU A 44 9.12 -2.91 -12.25
C LEU A 44 8.91 -3.86 -13.43
N ALA A 45 9.98 -4.52 -13.92
CA ALA A 45 9.87 -5.52 -14.98
C ALA A 45 8.99 -6.71 -14.55
N MET A 46 9.10 -7.16 -13.30
CA MET A 46 8.26 -8.24 -12.77
C MET A 46 6.79 -7.80 -12.63
N TYR A 47 6.51 -6.58 -12.21
CA TYR A 47 5.14 -6.03 -12.23
C TYR A 47 4.55 -6.01 -13.64
N GLU A 48 5.34 -5.60 -14.63
CA GLU A 48 4.92 -5.61 -16.03
C GLU A 48 4.62 -7.04 -16.53
N GLU A 49 5.48 -8.02 -16.22
CA GLU A 49 5.30 -9.44 -16.58
C GLU A 49 4.01 -10.02 -16.00
N ILE A 50 3.66 -9.72 -14.76
CA ILE A 50 2.42 -10.21 -14.14
C ILE A 50 1.17 -9.42 -14.56
N GLY A 51 1.34 -8.37 -15.37
CA GLY A 51 0.27 -7.63 -16.01
C GLY A 51 -0.25 -6.40 -15.27
N VAL A 52 0.49 -5.88 -14.30
CA VAL A 52 0.23 -4.54 -13.73
C VAL A 52 0.33 -3.50 -14.84
N ARG A 53 -0.46 -2.43 -14.77
CA ARG A 53 -0.45 -1.32 -15.75
C ARG A 53 0.14 -0.03 -15.22
N GLU A 54 -0.14 0.26 -13.97
CA GLU A 54 0.26 1.49 -13.30
C GLU A 54 0.82 1.18 -11.94
N VAL A 55 1.85 1.90 -11.54
CA VAL A 55 2.52 1.74 -10.25
C VAL A 55 2.66 3.09 -9.56
N TRP A 56 2.11 3.18 -8.38
CA TRP A 56 2.34 4.28 -7.44
C TRP A 56 3.47 3.92 -6.51
N LEU A 57 4.60 4.60 -6.67
CA LEU A 57 5.73 4.49 -5.76
C LEU A 57 5.42 5.38 -4.55
N THR A 58 5.36 4.77 -3.36
CA THR A 58 4.90 5.40 -2.13
C THR A 58 5.94 5.28 -1.02
N PRO A 59 7.16 5.80 -1.20
CA PRO A 59 8.18 5.72 -0.17
C PRO A 59 7.71 6.33 1.14
N HIS A 60 8.24 5.81 2.25
CA HIS A 60 7.97 6.31 3.58
C HIS A 60 8.39 7.77 3.75
N ILE A 61 7.55 8.52 4.47
CA ILE A 61 7.91 9.79 5.10
C ILE A 61 7.47 9.73 6.56
N MET A 62 8.43 9.68 7.45
CA MET A 62 8.25 9.60 8.91
C MET A 62 9.46 10.22 9.64
N GLU A 63 9.36 10.41 10.94
CA GLU A 63 10.44 11.02 11.74
C GLU A 63 11.79 10.32 11.58
N ASP A 64 11.77 8.96 11.51
CA ASP A 64 12.98 8.15 11.32
C ASP A 64 13.47 8.13 9.86
N ILE A 65 12.61 8.44 8.89
CA ILE A 65 12.91 8.54 7.46
C ILE A 65 12.37 9.89 6.95
N PRO A 66 13.03 11.00 7.29
CA PRO A 66 12.51 12.36 7.05
C PRO A 66 12.71 12.81 5.60
N ASN A 67 12.17 12.03 4.67
CA ASN A 67 12.23 12.33 3.25
C ASN A 67 11.60 13.68 2.93
N ARG A 68 12.18 14.39 1.96
CA ARG A 68 11.67 15.66 1.43
C ARG A 68 11.08 15.47 0.04
N THR A 69 9.93 16.07 -0.20
CA THR A 69 9.25 15.99 -1.49
C THR A 69 10.14 16.31 -2.70
N ALA A 70 11.04 17.32 -2.57
CA ALA A 70 11.94 17.67 -3.66
C ALA A 70 12.95 16.55 -3.98
N ALA A 71 13.53 15.92 -2.95
CA ALA A 71 14.47 14.81 -3.12
C ALA A 71 13.78 13.57 -3.72
N LEU A 72 12.57 13.23 -3.25
CA LEU A 72 11.78 12.13 -3.80
C LEU A 72 11.43 12.36 -5.27
N LYS A 73 11.04 13.58 -5.65
CA LYS A 73 10.77 13.94 -7.06
C LYS A 73 12.01 13.84 -7.93
N GLN A 74 13.17 14.24 -7.43
CA GLN A 74 14.44 14.07 -8.15
C GLN A 74 14.72 12.58 -8.37
N ARG A 75 14.66 11.76 -7.33
CA ARG A 75 14.93 10.32 -7.41
C ARG A 75 13.93 9.61 -8.32
N PHE A 76 12.66 10.00 -8.29
CA PHE A 76 11.65 9.52 -9.21
C PHE A 76 11.96 9.86 -10.67
N THR A 77 12.46 11.06 -10.94
CA THR A 77 12.91 11.44 -12.29
C THR A 77 14.06 10.54 -12.75
N GLU A 78 15.04 10.27 -11.90
CA GLU A 78 16.16 9.36 -12.22
C GLU A 78 15.65 7.95 -12.56
N LEU A 79 14.74 7.40 -11.76
CA LEU A 79 14.13 6.09 -11.99
C LEU A 79 13.35 6.07 -13.32
N THR A 80 12.52 7.08 -13.59
CA THR A 80 11.73 7.13 -14.82
C THR A 80 12.59 7.29 -16.07
N MET A 81 13.72 7.98 -15.96
CA MET A 81 14.69 8.06 -17.07
C MET A 81 15.40 6.73 -17.33
N ALA A 82 15.64 5.92 -16.29
CA ALA A 82 16.28 4.62 -16.39
C ALA A 82 15.30 3.53 -16.87
N TYR A 83 14.03 3.59 -16.47
CA TYR A 83 13.01 2.62 -16.82
C TYR A 83 12.62 2.71 -18.30
N LYS A 84 12.59 1.56 -19.01
CA LYS A 84 12.31 1.48 -20.46
C LYS A 84 11.09 0.61 -20.79
N GLY A 85 10.37 0.15 -19.77
CA GLY A 85 9.17 -0.66 -19.95
C GLY A 85 7.91 0.19 -20.21
N SER A 86 6.75 -0.44 -20.13
CA SER A 86 5.44 0.15 -20.51
C SER A 86 4.56 0.56 -19.33
N LEU A 87 4.99 0.33 -18.07
CA LEU A 87 4.24 0.74 -16.89
C LEU A 87 4.13 2.27 -16.83
N ILE A 88 2.97 2.74 -16.44
CA ILE A 88 2.78 4.14 -16.07
C ILE A 88 3.21 4.29 -14.61
N LEU A 89 4.24 5.11 -14.38
CA LEU A 89 4.80 5.32 -13.05
C LEU A 89 4.30 6.64 -12.46
N HIS A 90 3.90 6.59 -11.19
CA HIS A 90 3.47 7.73 -10.41
C HIS A 90 4.27 7.80 -9.10
N LEU A 91 4.40 8.99 -8.54
CA LEU A 91 5.00 9.22 -7.23
C LEU A 91 3.97 9.76 -6.25
N ALA A 92 3.89 9.11 -5.10
CA ALA A 92 3.20 9.59 -3.91
C ALA A 92 4.08 9.34 -2.69
N SER A 93 3.52 9.36 -1.49
CA SER A 93 4.22 8.93 -0.27
C SER A 93 3.27 8.18 0.65
N GLU A 94 3.81 7.19 1.38
CA GLU A 94 3.20 6.67 2.58
C GLU A 94 3.66 7.51 3.77
N ASN A 95 2.72 8.11 4.49
CA ASN A 95 3.00 9.05 5.54
C ASN A 95 2.67 8.44 6.90
N MET A 96 3.65 8.32 7.80
CA MET A 96 3.39 7.99 9.19
C MET A 96 2.65 9.15 9.85
N LEU A 97 1.58 8.87 10.58
CA LEU A 97 0.88 9.87 11.39
C LEU A 97 1.69 10.17 12.66
N ASP A 98 2.73 10.99 12.54
CA ASP A 98 3.67 11.41 13.58
C ASP A 98 3.82 12.94 13.61
N GLY A 99 4.76 13.47 14.41
CA GLY A 99 4.98 14.92 14.51
C GLY A 99 5.49 15.55 13.22
N LEU A 100 6.31 14.83 12.45
CA LEU A 100 6.77 15.29 11.13
C LEU A 100 5.61 15.41 10.13
N PHE A 101 4.64 14.50 10.19
CA PHE A 101 3.45 14.57 9.35
C PHE A 101 2.64 15.83 9.62
N ASP A 102 2.42 16.16 10.90
CA ASP A 102 1.67 17.36 11.29
C ASP A 102 2.33 18.64 10.76
N GLU A 103 3.65 18.74 10.87
CA GLU A 103 4.42 19.88 10.33
C GLU A 103 4.26 19.99 8.80
N ARG A 104 4.35 18.85 8.08
CA ARG A 104 4.23 18.81 6.63
C ARG A 104 2.80 19.08 6.14
N LEU A 105 1.82 18.62 6.87
CA LEU A 105 0.40 18.89 6.59
C LEU A 105 0.09 20.39 6.70
N GLU A 106 0.65 21.07 7.72
CA GLU A 106 0.53 22.50 7.87
C GLU A 106 1.27 23.28 6.76
N ALA A 107 2.44 22.83 6.38
CA ALA A 107 3.25 23.44 5.31
C ALA A 107 2.69 23.16 3.90
N GLY A 108 1.76 22.20 3.74
CA GLY A 108 1.28 21.74 2.43
C GLY A 108 2.33 20.97 1.62
N ASP A 109 3.38 20.46 2.29
CA ASP A 109 4.44 19.65 1.66
C ASP A 109 4.04 18.18 1.63
N LEU A 110 3.13 17.82 0.72
CA LEU A 110 2.56 16.49 0.61
C LEU A 110 2.71 15.93 -0.80
N LEU A 111 2.77 14.59 -0.90
CA LEU A 111 2.74 13.83 -2.15
C LEU A 111 1.52 12.89 -2.13
N PRO A 112 0.34 13.36 -2.54
CA PRO A 112 -0.85 12.53 -2.56
C PRO A 112 -0.84 11.53 -3.73
N LEU A 113 -1.60 10.45 -3.59
CA LEU A 113 -2.10 9.63 -4.70
C LEU A 113 -3.05 10.46 -5.60
N SER A 114 -3.61 9.85 -6.64
CA SER A 114 -4.62 10.49 -7.49
C SER A 114 -5.77 11.09 -6.66
N ASP A 115 -6.41 12.12 -7.21
CA ASP A 115 -7.62 12.74 -6.63
C ASP A 115 -7.45 13.26 -5.19
N LYS A 116 -6.25 13.69 -4.81
CA LYS A 116 -5.91 14.17 -3.46
C LYS A 116 -6.04 13.11 -2.38
N ARG A 117 -6.01 11.83 -2.72
CA ARG A 117 -5.98 10.73 -1.76
C ARG A 117 -4.60 10.72 -1.08
N LEU A 118 -4.57 10.72 0.23
CA LEU A 118 -3.32 10.75 1.00
C LEU A 118 -3.14 9.43 1.73
N LEU A 119 -2.15 8.64 1.31
CA LEU A 119 -1.82 7.38 1.95
C LEU A 119 -1.15 7.66 3.29
N VAL A 120 -1.73 7.12 4.35
CA VAL A 120 -1.26 7.31 5.73
C VAL A 120 -1.17 5.98 6.45
N GLU A 121 -0.21 5.87 7.34
CA GLU A 121 -0.03 4.70 8.21
C GLU A 121 0.15 5.10 9.67
N THR A 122 0.09 4.11 10.56
CA THR A 122 0.33 4.25 11.99
C THR A 122 1.23 3.14 12.51
N SER A 123 1.67 3.24 13.77
CA SER A 123 2.30 2.10 14.43
C SER A 123 1.39 0.87 14.41
N TYR A 124 1.96 -0.32 14.23
CA TYR A 124 1.21 -1.58 14.26
C TYR A 124 0.66 -1.94 15.64
N PHE A 125 1.24 -1.40 16.70
CA PHE A 125 0.97 -1.80 18.09
C PHE A 125 -0.02 -0.88 18.82
N SER A 126 -0.02 0.42 18.48
CA SER A 126 -0.86 1.42 19.15
C SER A 126 -1.25 2.53 18.18
N PRO A 127 -2.47 3.10 18.33
CA PRO A 127 -2.85 4.26 17.56
C PRO A 127 -1.99 5.48 17.95
N PRO A 128 -1.76 6.42 17.02
CA PRO A 128 -1.20 7.70 17.37
C PRO A 128 -2.13 8.46 18.31
N PHE A 129 -1.55 9.38 19.08
CA PHE A 129 -2.37 10.27 19.90
C PHE A 129 -3.30 11.09 19.00
N ASP A 130 -4.57 11.11 19.34
CA ASP A 130 -5.60 11.90 18.64
C ASP A 130 -5.75 11.59 17.13
N MET A 131 -5.62 10.32 16.74
CA MET A 131 -5.72 9.85 15.35
C MET A 131 -6.96 10.41 14.62
N ASP A 132 -8.12 10.46 15.30
CA ASP A 132 -9.36 10.90 14.68
C ASP A 132 -9.33 12.38 14.31
N ASN A 133 -8.72 13.20 15.14
CA ASN A 133 -8.55 14.62 14.86
C ASN A 133 -7.56 14.85 13.71
N THR A 134 -6.46 14.11 13.67
CA THR A 134 -5.50 14.17 12.55
C THR A 134 -6.18 13.81 11.22
N LEU A 135 -6.95 12.70 11.18
CA LEU A 135 -7.70 12.30 9.99
C LEU A 135 -8.73 13.36 9.56
N ASN A 136 -9.44 13.98 10.51
CA ASN A 136 -10.36 15.07 10.21
C ASN A 136 -9.63 16.33 9.71
N THR A 137 -8.45 16.63 10.24
CA THR A 137 -7.61 17.75 9.80
C THR A 137 -7.16 17.55 8.35
N ILE A 138 -6.75 16.33 7.97
CA ILE A 138 -6.45 15.98 6.57
C ILE A 138 -7.65 16.31 5.68
N LYS A 139 -8.86 15.88 6.07
CA LYS A 139 -10.09 16.14 5.31
C LYS A 139 -10.40 17.64 5.22
N SER A 140 -10.23 18.39 6.30
CA SER A 140 -10.48 19.84 6.33
C SER A 140 -9.56 20.62 5.39
N LYS A 141 -8.36 20.09 5.12
CA LYS A 141 -7.41 20.65 4.13
C LYS A 141 -7.70 20.19 2.69
N GLY A 142 -8.77 19.44 2.48
CA GLY A 142 -9.25 19.01 1.16
C GLY A 142 -8.54 17.79 0.59
N PHE A 143 -7.95 16.96 1.47
CA PHE A 143 -7.42 15.65 1.13
C PHE A 143 -8.35 14.53 1.60
N PHE A 144 -8.20 13.35 0.99
CA PHE A 144 -8.96 12.14 1.35
C PHE A 144 -8.00 11.12 1.95
N PRO A 145 -8.04 10.85 3.28
CA PRO A 145 -7.13 9.90 3.89
C PRO A 145 -7.43 8.47 3.46
N VAL A 146 -6.38 7.76 3.05
CA VAL A 146 -6.37 6.32 2.75
C VAL A 146 -5.50 5.64 3.79
N LEU A 147 -6.09 4.86 4.67
CA LEU A 147 -5.34 4.11 5.68
C LEU A 147 -4.70 2.89 5.03
N ALA A 148 -3.38 2.84 5.05
CA ALA A 148 -2.60 1.72 4.54
C ALA A 148 -2.83 0.47 5.41
N HIS A 149 -2.95 -0.67 4.78
CA HIS A 149 -2.96 -2.01 5.40
C HIS A 149 -3.61 -2.11 6.80
N PRO A 150 -4.87 -1.64 7.00
CA PRO A 150 -5.51 -1.59 8.32
C PRO A 150 -5.59 -2.96 9.00
N GLU A 151 -5.55 -4.05 8.25
CA GLU A 151 -5.52 -5.42 8.76
C GLU A 151 -4.27 -5.77 9.56
N ARG A 152 -3.18 -4.98 9.43
CA ARG A 152 -1.92 -5.21 10.15
C ARG A 152 -1.90 -4.58 11.55
N TYR A 153 -2.79 -3.63 11.83
CA TYR A 153 -2.81 -2.95 13.12
C TYR A 153 -3.42 -3.83 14.23
N MET A 154 -2.62 -4.14 15.24
CA MET A 154 -2.99 -5.06 16.32
C MET A 154 -4.04 -4.48 17.28
N TYR A 155 -4.14 -3.16 17.35
CA TYR A 155 -5.08 -2.44 18.22
C TYR A 155 -6.46 -2.23 17.60
N MET A 156 -6.63 -2.54 16.29
CA MET A 156 -7.91 -2.35 15.62
C MET A 156 -8.83 -3.56 15.77
N ASP A 157 -10.05 -3.28 16.14
CA ASP A 157 -11.15 -4.23 16.17
C ASP A 157 -12.25 -3.87 15.14
N LYS A 158 -13.24 -4.72 15.02
CA LYS A 158 -14.35 -4.51 14.10
C LYS A 158 -15.05 -3.14 14.30
N LYS A 159 -15.25 -2.73 15.53
CA LYS A 159 -15.91 -1.46 15.86
C LYS A 159 -15.06 -0.28 15.36
N ARG A 160 -13.74 -0.38 15.51
CA ARG A 160 -12.83 0.67 15.05
C ARG A 160 -12.83 0.80 13.52
N TYR A 161 -12.85 -0.30 12.79
CA TYR A 161 -12.98 -0.25 11.31
C TYR A 161 -14.30 0.42 10.89
N GLU A 162 -15.43 0.04 11.52
CA GLU A 162 -16.74 0.64 11.23
C GLU A 162 -16.76 2.15 11.53
N GLN A 163 -16.14 2.60 12.61
CA GLN A 163 -15.99 4.02 12.94
C GLN A 163 -15.22 4.78 11.88
N LEU A 164 -14.05 4.27 11.48
CA LEU A 164 -13.23 4.90 10.44
C LEU A 164 -13.97 4.97 9.10
N LYS A 165 -14.67 3.90 8.71
CA LYS A 165 -15.52 3.93 7.52
C LYS A 165 -16.66 4.95 7.64
N GLY A 166 -17.26 5.09 8.83
CA GLY A 166 -18.25 6.13 9.12
C GLY A 166 -17.70 7.55 9.05
N MET A 167 -16.39 7.73 9.16
CA MET A 167 -15.67 8.98 8.95
C MET A 167 -15.23 9.17 7.49
N ASP A 168 -15.67 8.35 6.54
CA ASP A 168 -15.24 8.32 5.13
C ASP A 168 -13.72 8.11 4.95
N ILE A 169 -13.08 7.33 5.83
CA ILE A 169 -11.68 6.93 5.67
C ILE A 169 -11.62 5.76 4.70
N GLU A 170 -10.84 5.90 3.65
CA GLU A 170 -10.57 4.82 2.70
C GLU A 170 -9.56 3.83 3.29
N PHE A 171 -9.64 2.56 2.87
CA PHE A 171 -8.72 1.51 3.29
C PHE A 171 -8.00 0.91 2.07
N GLN A 172 -6.69 0.74 2.19
CA GLN A 172 -5.87 0.04 1.22
C GLN A 172 -5.56 -1.37 1.74
N LEU A 173 -5.92 -2.39 0.96
CA LEU A 173 -5.59 -3.79 1.23
C LEU A 173 -4.12 -4.06 0.90
N ASN A 174 -3.38 -4.69 1.82
CA ASN A 174 -2.11 -5.31 1.49
C ASN A 174 -2.34 -6.75 0.99
N ILE A 175 -2.15 -6.98 -0.30
CA ILE A 175 -2.40 -8.30 -0.94
C ILE A 175 -1.63 -9.44 -0.26
N PRO A 176 -0.36 -9.31 0.15
CA PRO A 176 0.35 -10.33 0.92
C PRO A 176 -0.34 -10.78 2.21
N SER A 177 -1.16 -9.93 2.85
CA SER A 177 -1.92 -10.31 4.04
C SER A 177 -2.87 -11.48 3.77
N LEU A 178 -3.49 -11.52 2.58
CA LEU A 178 -4.39 -12.60 2.17
C LEU A 178 -3.69 -13.97 2.03
N THR A 179 -2.38 -13.97 1.83
CA THR A 179 -1.59 -15.20 1.75
C THR A 179 -1.02 -15.63 3.10
N GLY A 180 -1.11 -14.77 4.11
CA GLY A 180 -0.59 -15.02 5.46
C GLY A 180 0.86 -14.55 5.67
N ALA A 181 1.40 -13.73 4.78
CA ALA A 181 2.77 -13.21 4.88
C ALA A 181 3.02 -12.43 6.19
N TYR A 182 1.97 -11.80 6.76
CA TYR A 182 2.02 -11.05 8.02
C TYR A 182 1.36 -11.77 9.19
N GLY A 183 1.30 -13.12 9.09
CA GLY A 183 0.75 -13.97 10.14
C GLY A 183 -0.76 -14.24 10.01
N PRO A 184 -1.26 -15.21 10.80
CA PRO A 184 -2.64 -15.69 10.67
C PRO A 184 -3.67 -14.63 11.08
N GLU A 185 -3.36 -13.78 12.04
CA GLU A 185 -4.29 -12.75 12.52
C GLU A 185 -4.53 -11.65 11.48
N ALA A 186 -3.44 -11.16 10.84
CA ALA A 186 -3.55 -10.19 9.74
C ALA A 186 -4.34 -10.78 8.58
N LYS A 187 -4.12 -12.05 8.24
CA LYS A 187 -4.89 -12.75 7.21
C LYS A 187 -6.38 -12.81 7.52
N VAL A 188 -6.75 -13.18 8.75
CA VAL A 188 -8.16 -13.26 9.15
C VAL A 188 -8.81 -11.88 9.09
N ARG A 189 -8.13 -10.84 9.55
CA ARG A 189 -8.63 -9.46 9.45
C ARG A 189 -8.76 -9.01 7.99
N ALA A 190 -7.76 -9.30 7.15
CA ALA A 190 -7.80 -8.95 5.73
C ALA A 190 -8.99 -9.60 5.01
N GLU A 191 -9.19 -10.90 5.23
CA GLU A 191 -10.34 -11.64 4.66
C GLU A 191 -11.68 -11.05 5.16
N HIS A 192 -11.81 -10.75 6.45
CA HIS A 192 -13.01 -10.16 7.03
C HIS A 192 -13.33 -8.77 6.44
N LEU A 193 -12.34 -7.89 6.36
CA LEU A 193 -12.51 -6.55 5.79
C LEU A 193 -12.86 -6.62 4.29
N LEU A 194 -12.26 -7.58 3.58
CA LEU A 194 -12.54 -7.81 2.16
C LEU A 194 -13.98 -8.31 1.95
N GLU A 195 -14.42 -9.31 2.73
CA GLU A 195 -15.80 -9.83 2.70
C GLU A 195 -16.83 -8.75 3.07
N ALA A 196 -16.46 -7.81 3.95
CA ALA A 196 -17.29 -6.67 4.32
C ALA A 196 -17.28 -5.52 3.28
N GLY A 197 -16.49 -5.62 2.21
CA GLY A 197 -16.38 -4.60 1.16
C GLY A 197 -15.76 -3.28 1.65
N MET A 198 -14.87 -3.34 2.66
CA MET A 198 -14.32 -2.14 3.30
C MET A 198 -13.10 -1.55 2.58
N TYR A 199 -12.46 -2.30 1.69
CA TYR A 199 -11.28 -1.81 0.94
C TYR A 199 -11.67 -1.01 -0.29
N ASN A 200 -10.89 0.02 -0.59
CA ASN A 200 -11.06 0.94 -1.72
C ASN A 200 -10.01 0.74 -2.80
N CYS A 201 -8.83 0.27 -2.42
CA CYS A 201 -7.73 -0.05 -3.33
C CYS A 201 -6.84 -1.15 -2.73
N SER A 202 -5.91 -1.67 -3.52
CA SER A 202 -4.99 -2.72 -3.08
C SER A 202 -3.57 -2.45 -3.57
N GLY A 203 -2.59 -2.90 -2.80
CA GLY A 203 -1.18 -2.82 -3.11
C GLY A 203 -0.42 -3.99 -2.54
N THR A 204 0.86 -4.08 -2.86
CA THR A 204 1.73 -5.16 -2.36
C THR A 204 2.58 -4.73 -1.19
N ASP A 205 2.75 -3.43 -0.96
CA ASP A 205 3.68 -2.90 0.05
C ASP A 205 5.09 -3.52 -0.15
N LEU A 206 5.52 -3.53 -1.42
CA LEU A 206 6.70 -4.26 -1.84
C LEU A 206 7.98 -3.53 -1.46
N HIS A 207 8.79 -4.15 -0.58
CA HIS A 207 10.09 -3.64 -0.15
C HIS A 207 11.28 -4.41 -0.74
N ARG A 208 11.06 -5.64 -1.24
CA ARG A 208 12.14 -6.50 -1.77
C ARG A 208 11.63 -7.41 -2.87
N LEU A 209 12.44 -7.62 -3.89
CA LEU A 209 12.10 -8.49 -5.03
C LEU A 209 11.70 -9.91 -4.59
N SER A 210 12.42 -10.47 -3.62
CA SER A 210 12.09 -11.80 -3.07
C SER A 210 10.70 -11.89 -2.44
N SER A 211 10.16 -10.78 -1.91
CA SER A 211 8.80 -10.74 -1.36
C SER A 211 7.75 -10.90 -2.46
N LEU A 212 7.96 -10.29 -3.63
CA LEU A 212 7.07 -10.48 -4.78
C LEU A 212 7.15 -11.92 -5.32
N GLU A 213 8.34 -12.47 -5.42
CA GLU A 213 8.52 -13.88 -5.82
C GLU A 213 7.80 -14.86 -4.88
N HIS A 214 7.90 -14.62 -3.56
CA HIS A 214 7.20 -15.44 -2.56
C HIS A 214 5.68 -15.26 -2.67
N LEU A 215 5.20 -14.03 -2.85
CA LEU A 215 3.77 -13.76 -3.06
C LEU A 215 3.23 -14.50 -4.28
N LEU A 216 3.92 -14.48 -5.40
CA LEU A 216 3.49 -15.17 -6.63
C LEU A 216 3.41 -16.68 -6.47
N LYS A 217 4.26 -17.28 -5.61
CA LYS A 217 4.27 -18.71 -5.28
C LYS A 217 3.29 -19.09 -4.18
N ALA A 218 2.74 -18.12 -3.44
CA ALA A 218 1.80 -18.37 -2.35
C ALA A 218 0.43 -18.81 -2.85
N ASP A 219 -0.35 -19.45 -1.97
CA ASP A 219 -1.72 -19.84 -2.23
C ASP A 219 -2.71 -18.77 -1.77
N ILE A 220 -3.68 -18.45 -2.62
CA ILE A 220 -4.78 -17.55 -2.33
C ILE A 220 -6.13 -18.25 -2.54
N LYS A 221 -7.13 -17.94 -1.71
CA LYS A 221 -8.49 -18.47 -1.84
C LYS A 221 -9.16 -17.97 -3.13
N LYS A 222 -9.73 -18.86 -3.94
CA LYS A 222 -10.44 -18.49 -5.18
C LYS A 222 -11.68 -17.63 -4.90
N THR A 223 -12.33 -17.87 -3.76
CA THR A 223 -13.61 -17.23 -3.41
C THR A 223 -13.51 -15.73 -3.17
N ILE A 224 -12.31 -15.22 -2.86
CA ILE A 224 -12.10 -13.80 -2.55
C ILE A 224 -11.54 -12.98 -3.72
N LEU A 225 -11.10 -13.63 -4.81
CA LEU A 225 -10.38 -12.95 -5.90
C LEU A 225 -11.21 -11.83 -6.55
N HIS A 226 -12.52 -12.04 -6.70
CA HIS A 226 -13.43 -11.08 -7.32
C HIS A 226 -13.76 -9.87 -6.41
N GLN A 227 -13.40 -9.93 -5.14
CA GLN A 227 -13.65 -8.89 -4.14
C GLN A 227 -12.42 -7.96 -3.98
N ILE A 228 -11.23 -8.37 -4.45
CA ILE A 228 -10.02 -7.54 -4.39
C ILE A 228 -10.23 -6.31 -5.27
N PRO A 229 -10.14 -5.07 -4.70
CA PRO A 229 -10.40 -3.84 -5.42
C PRO A 229 -9.32 -3.49 -6.44
#